data_ab32462f5562ca9f6b3b977c4e05f3be
#
_entry.id   ab32462f5562ca9f6b3b977c4e05f3be
#
_cell.length_a   1.000
_cell.length_b   1.000
_cell.length_c   1.000
_cell.angle_alpha   90.00
_cell.angle_beta   90.00
_cell.angle_gamma   90.00
#
_symmetry.space_group_name_H-M   'P 1'
#
loop_
_entity.id
_entity.type
_entity.pdbx_description
1 polymer ?
#
loop_
_entity_poly.entity_id
_entity_poly.type
_entity_poly.pdbx_seq_one_letter_code
_entity_poly.pdbx_strand_id
1 'polypeptide(L)'
;MVIGGEDFSLKGGSPNAAGLRKSIYTEELALKYKVPLIRLHEGAGGSVGGTNQEKSNRPTSDAVYTPSRFISLANTLGEVPVATAALGPVAGLPASRLVASHFSVMTESSLVLIAGPKVVKRALNIDVTKEALGGPEVHLKSGVINNFAKTEDDAFEQIKTFLSFVPDNAWTFPASISTTDRIDRCDDLLVDIIPKDRRR
;
A
#
# COMPACT_ATOMS: atom_id res chain seq x y z
N MET A 1 12.42 12.78 -0.30
CA MET A 1 11.44 11.71 -0.53
C MET A 1 11.06 11.58 -1.99
N VAL A 2 10.57 10.41 -2.42
CA VAL A 2 9.94 10.18 -3.73
C VAL A 2 8.46 9.94 -3.49
N ILE A 3 7.59 10.52 -4.33
CA ILE A 3 6.14 10.33 -4.26
C ILE A 3 5.66 9.79 -5.60
N GLY A 4 4.91 8.71 -5.58
CA GLY A 4 4.23 8.13 -6.74
C GLY A 4 2.75 7.94 -6.47
N GLY A 5 1.91 8.23 -7.44
CA GLY A 5 0.46 8.05 -7.34
C GLY A 5 -0.15 7.51 -8.62
N GLU A 6 -1.34 6.95 -8.50
CA GLU A 6 -2.18 6.53 -9.62
C GLU A 6 -3.22 7.61 -9.93
N ASP A 7 -3.58 7.74 -11.20
CA ASP A 7 -4.63 8.65 -11.66
C ASP A 7 -5.87 7.82 -12.02
N PHE A 8 -6.87 7.85 -11.15
CA PHE A 8 -8.11 7.11 -11.33
C PHE A 8 -8.94 7.58 -12.53
N SER A 9 -8.77 8.84 -12.94
CA SER A 9 -9.46 9.38 -14.13
C SER A 9 -9.03 8.69 -15.41
N LEU A 10 -7.83 8.10 -15.43
CA LEU A 10 -7.29 7.35 -16.55
C LEU A 10 -7.58 5.86 -16.40
N LYS A 11 -8.64 5.37 -17.03
CA LYS A 11 -9.04 3.95 -17.05
C LYS A 11 -9.24 3.34 -15.66
N GLY A 12 -9.75 4.12 -14.70
CA GLY A 12 -9.93 3.68 -13.33
C GLY A 12 -8.61 3.36 -12.62
N GLY A 13 -7.55 4.09 -12.92
CA GLY A 13 -6.23 3.84 -12.33
C GLY A 13 -5.57 2.53 -12.77
N SER A 14 -6.14 1.83 -13.77
CA SER A 14 -5.57 0.58 -14.25
C SER A 14 -4.21 0.81 -14.89
N PRO A 15 -3.16 0.12 -14.44
CA PRO A 15 -1.82 0.35 -14.94
C PRO A 15 -1.69 -0.11 -16.39
N ASN A 16 -1.18 0.75 -17.24
CA ASN A 16 -0.65 0.41 -18.55
C ASN A 16 0.87 0.20 -18.48
N ALA A 17 1.50 -0.19 -19.58
CA ALA A 17 2.95 -0.43 -19.63
C ALA A 17 3.77 0.79 -19.17
N ALA A 18 3.36 2.01 -19.54
CA ALA A 18 4.03 3.24 -19.13
C ALA A 18 3.83 3.53 -17.62
N GLY A 19 2.61 3.34 -17.11
CA GLY A 19 2.31 3.49 -15.69
C GLY A 19 3.09 2.51 -14.82
N LEU A 20 3.20 1.25 -15.26
CA LEU A 20 4.03 0.25 -14.58
C LEU A 20 5.50 0.64 -14.54
N ARG A 21 6.06 1.11 -15.66
CA ARG A 21 7.45 1.58 -15.68
C ARG A 21 7.68 2.76 -14.75
N LYS A 22 6.77 3.74 -14.72
CA LYS A 22 6.84 4.87 -13.80
C LYS A 22 6.77 4.41 -12.34
N SER A 23 5.90 3.48 -12.03
CA SER A 23 5.75 2.93 -10.68
C SER A 23 7.03 2.22 -10.20
N ILE A 24 7.67 1.40 -11.06
CA ILE A 24 8.98 0.79 -10.76
C ILE A 24 10.05 1.87 -10.66
N TYR A 25 10.04 2.84 -11.54
CA TYR A 25 11.03 3.93 -11.52
C TYR A 25 10.97 4.76 -10.24
N THR A 26 9.81 4.95 -9.62
CA THR A 26 9.74 5.58 -8.29
C THR A 26 10.44 4.76 -7.22
N GLU A 27 10.33 3.44 -7.27
CA GLU A 27 11.04 2.52 -6.39
C GLU A 27 12.57 2.60 -6.62
N GLU A 28 13.00 2.55 -7.88
CA GLU A 28 14.42 2.68 -8.25
C GLU A 28 15.00 4.03 -7.83
N LEU A 29 14.26 5.12 -7.96
CA LEU A 29 14.70 6.44 -7.49
C LEU A 29 14.86 6.45 -5.96
N ALA A 30 13.89 5.94 -5.22
CA ALA A 30 13.96 5.88 -3.77
C ALA A 30 15.18 5.05 -3.32
N LEU A 31 15.41 3.90 -3.93
CA LEU A 31 16.57 3.04 -3.68
C LEU A 31 17.89 3.73 -4.04
N LYS A 32 17.95 4.37 -5.21
CA LYS A 32 19.16 5.05 -5.69
C LYS A 32 19.58 6.21 -4.78
N TYR A 33 18.61 7.00 -4.36
CA TYR A 33 18.86 8.18 -3.51
C TYR A 33 18.69 7.89 -2.02
N LYS A 34 18.34 6.65 -1.65
CA LYS A 34 18.14 6.21 -0.25
C LYS A 34 17.21 7.13 0.53
N VAL A 35 16.13 7.57 -0.10
CA VAL A 35 15.13 8.47 0.48
C VAL A 35 13.79 7.76 0.66
N PRO A 36 12.94 8.22 1.60
CA PRO A 36 11.61 7.66 1.80
C PRO A 36 10.77 7.65 0.53
N LEU A 37 9.99 6.59 0.36
CA LEU A 37 9.01 6.41 -0.72
C LEU A 37 7.59 6.54 -0.18
N ILE A 38 6.79 7.38 -0.84
CA ILE A 38 5.35 7.51 -0.59
C ILE A 38 4.61 7.00 -1.82
N ARG A 39 3.61 6.14 -1.59
CA ARG A 39 2.71 5.66 -2.64
C ARG A 39 1.27 6.06 -2.32
N LEU A 40 0.65 6.79 -3.24
CA LEU A 40 -0.75 7.18 -3.18
C LEU A 40 -1.54 6.30 -4.14
N HIS A 41 -2.37 5.43 -3.58
CA HIS A 41 -3.06 4.41 -4.35
C HIS A 41 -4.53 4.75 -4.59
N GLU A 42 -4.90 4.77 -5.86
CA GLU A 42 -6.26 4.84 -6.32
C GLU A 42 -6.36 4.14 -7.69
N GLY A 43 -6.47 2.81 -7.67
CA GLY A 43 -6.43 2.04 -8.90
C GLY A 43 -7.19 0.73 -8.85
N ALA A 44 -8.02 0.50 -9.84
CA ALA A 44 -8.89 -0.69 -9.95
C ALA A 44 -8.15 -1.99 -10.30
N GLY A 45 -6.82 -1.98 -10.36
CA GLY A 45 -6.05 -3.16 -10.73
C GLY A 45 -6.01 -3.42 -12.24
N GLY A 46 -5.88 -4.68 -12.64
CA GLY A 46 -5.80 -5.05 -14.05
C GLY A 46 -7.08 -4.73 -14.82
N SER A 47 -6.95 -4.11 -16.00
CA SER A 47 -8.07 -3.83 -16.88
C SER A 47 -8.68 -5.12 -17.44
N VAL A 48 -9.96 -5.34 -17.21
CA VAL A 48 -10.73 -6.46 -17.78
C VAL A 48 -11.19 -6.18 -19.22
N GLY A 49 -11.08 -4.93 -19.67
CA GLY A 49 -11.49 -4.49 -21.01
C GLY A 49 -10.55 -4.89 -22.14
N GLY A 50 -9.47 -5.61 -21.83
CA GLY A 50 -8.48 -6.05 -22.82
C GLY A 50 -8.86 -7.25 -23.69
N THR A 51 -10.04 -7.85 -23.48
CA THR A 51 -10.48 -9.02 -24.27
C THR A 51 -10.92 -8.68 -25.69
N ASN A 52 -11.13 -7.41 -26.03
CA ASN A 52 -11.33 -6.94 -27.41
C ASN A 52 -10.02 -6.46 -28.06
N GLN A 53 -8.89 -6.95 -27.61
CA GLN A 53 -7.62 -6.80 -28.34
C GLN A 53 -7.56 -7.70 -29.56
N GLU A 54 -8.51 -7.55 -30.45
CA GLU A 54 -8.19 -7.79 -31.85
C GLU A 54 -7.10 -6.79 -32.23
N LYS A 55 -5.89 -7.32 -32.42
CA LYS A 55 -4.84 -6.69 -33.24
C LYS A 55 -3.99 -5.57 -32.65
N SER A 56 -3.70 -5.53 -31.38
CA SER A 56 -2.45 -4.88 -30.97
C SER A 56 -1.35 -5.94 -30.82
N ASN A 57 -0.56 -6.14 -31.87
CA ASN A 57 0.71 -6.91 -31.84
C ASN A 57 1.78 -6.24 -30.96
N ARG A 58 1.37 -5.33 -30.05
CA ARG A 58 2.28 -4.68 -29.10
C ARG A 58 2.26 -5.48 -27.80
N PRO A 59 3.41 -5.98 -27.36
CA PRO A 59 3.49 -6.64 -26.07
C PRO A 59 3.03 -5.66 -25.00
N THR A 60 2.12 -6.11 -24.15
CA THR A 60 1.57 -5.32 -23.03
C THR A 60 2.58 -5.19 -21.88
N SER A 61 3.66 -5.93 -21.94
CA SER A 61 4.78 -5.88 -20.99
C SER A 61 6.09 -5.77 -21.76
N ASP A 62 6.98 -4.91 -21.25
CA ASP A 62 8.34 -4.81 -21.72
C ASP A 62 9.15 -5.95 -21.11
N ALA A 63 9.28 -7.05 -21.82
CA ALA A 63 9.96 -8.26 -21.34
C ALA A 63 11.47 -8.07 -21.13
N VAL A 64 12.05 -7.00 -21.66
CA VAL A 64 13.52 -6.78 -21.67
C VAL A 64 14.01 -6.04 -20.43
N TYR A 65 13.16 -5.28 -19.75
CA TYR A 65 13.59 -4.36 -18.67
C TYR A 65 12.83 -4.52 -17.35
N THR A 66 12.07 -5.57 -17.15
CA THR A 66 11.32 -5.73 -15.93
C THR A 66 12.02 -6.69 -14.97
N PRO A 67 12.81 -6.20 -14.00
CA PRO A 67 13.01 -6.99 -12.80
C PRO A 67 11.63 -7.37 -12.27
N SER A 68 11.51 -8.55 -11.68
CA SER A 68 10.26 -8.97 -11.06
C SER A 68 9.76 -7.80 -10.18
N ARG A 69 8.52 -7.37 -10.40
CA ARG A 69 7.88 -6.27 -9.67
C ARG A 69 7.95 -6.46 -8.15
N PHE A 70 8.00 -7.70 -7.70
CA PHE A 70 8.14 -8.07 -6.31
C PHE A 70 9.57 -7.93 -5.79
N ILE A 71 10.58 -8.09 -6.64
CA ILE A 71 11.98 -7.85 -6.24
C ILE A 71 12.19 -6.36 -5.95
N SER A 72 11.73 -5.47 -6.83
CA SER A 72 11.82 -4.03 -6.61
C SER A 72 11.11 -3.61 -5.32
N LEU A 73 9.91 -4.15 -5.11
CA LEU A 73 9.12 -3.92 -3.89
C LEU A 73 9.87 -4.39 -2.63
N ALA A 74 10.38 -5.62 -2.65
CA ALA A 74 11.09 -6.20 -1.50
C ALA A 74 12.38 -5.41 -1.19
N ASN A 75 13.16 -5.04 -2.21
CA ASN A 75 14.35 -4.24 -2.02
C ASN A 75 14.02 -2.87 -1.43
N THR A 76 12.95 -2.23 -1.88
CA THR A 76 12.53 -0.94 -1.35
C THR A 76 12.16 -1.04 0.13
N LEU A 77 11.42 -2.08 0.52
CA LEU A 77 11.08 -2.33 1.93
C LEU A 77 12.31 -2.62 2.79
N GLY A 78 13.32 -3.27 2.25
CA GLY A 78 14.55 -3.58 2.99
C GLY A 78 15.50 -2.40 3.19
N GLU A 79 15.33 -1.31 2.44
CA GLU A 79 16.35 -0.28 2.37
C GLU A 79 15.88 1.14 2.71
N VAL A 80 14.61 1.46 2.49
CA VAL A 80 14.08 2.82 2.71
C VAL A 80 12.71 2.79 3.38
N PRO A 81 12.35 3.82 4.15
CA PRO A 81 10.99 3.96 4.68
C PRO A 81 9.96 4.04 3.56
N VAL A 82 8.90 3.26 3.66
CA VAL A 82 7.79 3.24 2.71
C VAL A 82 6.48 3.54 3.43
N ALA A 83 5.83 4.62 3.03
CA ALA A 83 4.48 4.97 3.49
C ALA A 83 3.49 4.91 2.33
N THR A 84 2.27 4.46 2.60
CA THR A 84 1.25 4.27 1.57
C THR A 84 -0.11 4.78 2.04
N ALA A 85 -0.90 5.29 1.11
CA ALA A 85 -2.28 5.66 1.36
C ALA A 85 -3.22 5.04 0.30
N ALA A 86 -4.34 4.49 0.76
CA ALA A 86 -5.49 4.19 -0.09
C ALA A 86 -6.43 5.41 -0.06
N LEU A 87 -6.54 6.10 -1.19
CA LEU A 87 -7.35 7.32 -1.31
C LEU A 87 -8.73 7.03 -1.93
N GLY A 88 -8.85 5.93 -2.65
CA GLY A 88 -10.07 5.45 -3.26
C GLY A 88 -10.04 3.93 -3.45
N PRO A 89 -10.65 3.38 -4.51
CA PRO A 89 -10.57 1.94 -4.79
C PRO A 89 -9.15 1.50 -5.12
N VAL A 90 -8.65 0.50 -4.41
CA VAL A 90 -7.32 -0.09 -4.61
C VAL A 90 -7.47 -1.60 -4.79
N ALA A 91 -7.13 -2.12 -5.96
CA ALA A 91 -7.30 -3.52 -6.26
C ALA A 91 -6.10 -4.16 -6.97
N GLY A 92 -5.90 -5.45 -6.75
CA GLY A 92 -4.85 -6.23 -7.41
C GLY A 92 -3.43 -5.81 -7.02
N LEU A 93 -2.56 -5.53 -8.00
CA LEU A 93 -1.16 -5.14 -7.74
C LEU A 93 -1.01 -3.87 -6.89
N PRO A 94 -1.80 -2.79 -7.10
CA PRO A 94 -1.83 -1.66 -6.17
C PRO A 94 -2.13 -2.05 -4.72
N ALA A 95 -3.08 -2.97 -4.48
CA ALA A 95 -3.38 -3.45 -3.14
C ALA A 95 -2.17 -4.18 -2.51
N SER A 96 -1.46 -5.01 -3.29
CA SER A 96 -0.23 -5.66 -2.81
C SER A 96 0.86 -4.65 -2.45
N ARG A 97 0.98 -3.58 -3.22
CA ARG A 97 1.94 -2.49 -2.93
C ARG A 97 1.54 -1.64 -1.74
N LEU A 98 0.25 -1.46 -1.53
CA LEU A 98 -0.28 -0.74 -0.38
C LEU A 98 0.09 -1.46 0.92
N VAL A 99 -0.18 -2.76 1.02
CA VAL A 99 0.10 -3.53 2.24
C VAL A 99 1.59 -3.81 2.43
N ALA A 100 2.38 -3.80 1.36
CA ALA A 100 3.83 -3.92 1.42
C ALA A 100 4.46 -2.55 1.72
N SER A 101 4.30 -2.08 2.94
CA SER A 101 4.79 -0.79 3.43
C SER A 101 5.09 -0.85 4.92
N HIS A 102 5.86 0.12 5.42
CA HIS A 102 6.13 0.29 6.85
C HIS A 102 5.00 1.02 7.55
N PHE A 103 4.27 1.85 6.80
CA PHE A 103 3.12 2.60 7.29
C PHE A 103 2.06 2.65 6.20
N SER A 104 0.83 2.27 6.54
CA SER A 104 -0.30 2.31 5.64
C SER A 104 -1.50 2.99 6.27
N VAL A 105 -2.18 3.80 5.49
CA VAL A 105 -3.41 4.48 5.90
C VAL A 105 -4.47 4.32 4.80
N MET A 106 -5.73 4.21 5.20
CA MET A 106 -6.84 4.20 4.25
C MET A 106 -7.90 5.23 4.63
N THR A 107 -8.46 5.89 3.63
CA THR A 107 -9.54 6.86 3.82
C THR A 107 -10.89 6.17 4.00
N GLU A 108 -11.87 6.90 4.54
CA GLU A 108 -13.23 6.40 4.77
C GLU A 108 -13.89 5.86 3.49
N SER A 109 -13.66 6.50 2.36
CA SER A 109 -14.23 6.12 1.06
C SER A 109 -13.41 5.07 0.31
N SER A 110 -12.24 4.70 0.81
CA SER A 110 -11.35 3.78 0.12
C SER A 110 -11.74 2.32 0.29
N LEU A 111 -11.28 1.50 -0.63
CA LEU A 111 -11.52 0.06 -0.66
C LEU A 111 -10.23 -0.66 -1.05
N VAL A 112 -9.85 -1.68 -0.31
CA VAL A 112 -8.66 -2.49 -0.62
C VAL A 112 -9.10 -3.91 -0.92
N LEU A 113 -8.89 -4.37 -2.16
CA LEU A 113 -9.43 -5.62 -2.67
C LEU A 113 -8.37 -6.40 -3.46
N ILE A 114 -8.31 -7.71 -3.27
CA ILE A 114 -7.60 -8.59 -4.20
C ILE A 114 -8.46 -8.85 -5.43
N ALA A 115 -9.76 -9.10 -5.20
CA ALA A 115 -10.75 -9.35 -6.24
C ALA A 115 -12.10 -8.73 -5.86
N GLY A 116 -12.84 -8.25 -6.85
CA GLY A 116 -14.14 -7.64 -6.62
C GLY A 116 -15.26 -8.64 -6.31
N PRO A 117 -16.42 -8.18 -5.82
CA PRO A 117 -17.54 -9.04 -5.40
C PRO A 117 -18.02 -10.04 -6.45
N LYS A 118 -18.03 -9.68 -7.73
CA LYS A 118 -18.42 -10.59 -8.82
C LYS A 118 -17.51 -11.80 -8.95
N VAL A 119 -16.20 -11.61 -8.70
CA VAL A 119 -15.22 -12.71 -8.73
C VAL A 119 -15.41 -13.59 -7.50
N VAL A 120 -15.60 -12.99 -6.33
CA VAL A 120 -15.89 -13.70 -5.07
C VAL A 120 -17.17 -14.53 -5.19
N LYS A 121 -18.25 -13.95 -5.72
CA LYS A 121 -19.50 -14.67 -5.98
C LYS A 121 -19.28 -15.88 -6.89
N ARG A 122 -18.53 -15.71 -7.97
CA ARG A 122 -18.26 -16.81 -8.91
C ARG A 122 -17.40 -17.91 -8.30
N ALA A 123 -16.43 -17.56 -7.48
CA ALA A 123 -15.48 -18.51 -6.89
C ALA A 123 -16.02 -19.23 -5.66
N LEU A 124 -16.75 -18.53 -4.81
CA LEU A 124 -17.18 -19.02 -3.49
C LEU A 124 -18.71 -19.13 -3.34
N ASN A 125 -19.46 -18.69 -4.33
CA ASN A 125 -20.95 -18.57 -4.30
C ASN A 125 -21.47 -17.72 -3.12
N ILE A 126 -20.73 -16.69 -2.74
CA ILE A 126 -21.06 -15.76 -1.66
C ILE A 126 -21.38 -14.41 -2.25
N ASP A 127 -22.55 -13.86 -1.93
CA ASP A 127 -22.90 -12.47 -2.22
C ASP A 127 -22.39 -11.56 -1.11
N VAL A 128 -21.52 -10.62 -1.46
CA VAL A 128 -20.88 -9.68 -0.53
C VAL A 128 -20.78 -8.31 -1.19
N THR A 129 -20.97 -7.24 -0.41
CA THR A 129 -20.72 -5.88 -0.90
C THR A 129 -19.22 -5.60 -0.96
N LYS A 130 -18.81 -4.61 -1.74
CA LYS A 130 -17.39 -4.22 -1.83
C LYS A 130 -16.88 -3.66 -0.50
N GLU A 131 -17.72 -2.97 0.25
CA GLU A 131 -17.41 -2.41 1.57
C GLU A 131 -17.21 -3.53 2.61
N ALA A 132 -18.11 -4.52 2.63
CA ALA A 132 -17.97 -5.69 3.52
C ALA A 132 -16.81 -6.60 3.14
N LEU A 133 -16.32 -6.51 1.88
CA LEU A 133 -15.17 -7.29 1.41
C LEU A 133 -13.85 -6.58 1.67
N GLY A 134 -13.78 -5.26 1.54
CA GLY A 134 -12.51 -4.55 1.59
C GLY A 134 -12.59 -3.10 2.08
N GLY A 135 -13.61 -2.75 2.84
CA GLY A 135 -13.71 -1.45 3.48
C GLY A 135 -12.80 -1.28 4.71
N PRO A 136 -12.73 -0.06 5.27
CA PRO A 136 -11.87 0.26 6.41
C PRO A 136 -12.09 -0.65 7.63
N GLU A 137 -13.33 -0.94 7.98
CA GLU A 137 -13.64 -1.78 9.15
C GLU A 137 -13.05 -3.19 9.06
N VAL A 138 -12.94 -3.72 7.84
CA VAL A 138 -12.37 -5.05 7.60
C VAL A 138 -10.85 -5.02 7.80
N HIS A 139 -10.19 -4.06 7.17
CA HIS A 139 -8.74 -4.03 7.13
C HIS A 139 -8.10 -3.51 8.41
N LEU A 140 -8.73 -2.56 9.09
CA LEU A 140 -8.27 -2.08 10.39
C LEU A 140 -8.43 -3.16 11.47
N LYS A 141 -9.57 -3.86 11.45
CA LYS A 141 -9.81 -4.94 12.41
C LYS A 141 -8.86 -6.12 12.21
N SER A 142 -8.50 -6.42 10.98
CA SER A 142 -7.55 -7.50 10.65
C SER A 142 -6.07 -7.07 10.79
N GLY A 143 -5.79 -5.79 10.97
CA GLY A 143 -4.42 -5.25 11.04
C GLY A 143 -3.68 -5.23 9.70
N VAL A 144 -4.37 -5.43 8.59
CA VAL A 144 -3.77 -5.39 7.24
C VAL A 144 -3.37 -3.96 6.87
N ILE A 145 -4.15 -2.97 7.30
CA ILE A 145 -3.85 -1.54 7.19
C ILE A 145 -3.63 -0.99 8.60
N ASN A 146 -2.62 -0.15 8.78
CA ASN A 146 -2.24 0.34 10.09
C ASN A 146 -3.22 1.39 10.63
N ASN A 147 -3.64 2.35 9.78
CA ASN A 147 -4.38 3.52 10.23
C ASN A 147 -5.56 3.87 9.34
N PHE A 148 -6.49 4.60 9.93
CA PHE A 148 -7.65 5.16 9.28
C PHE A 148 -7.54 6.68 9.19
N ALA A 149 -8.01 7.25 8.09
CA ALA A 149 -8.15 8.68 7.87
C ALA A 149 -9.56 9.02 7.41
N LYS A 150 -10.13 10.10 7.93
CA LYS A 150 -11.45 10.56 7.48
C LYS A 150 -11.40 11.18 6.08
N THR A 151 -10.32 11.85 5.76
CA THR A 151 -10.11 12.57 4.50
C THR A 151 -8.73 12.28 3.93
N GLU A 152 -8.49 12.69 2.70
CA GLU A 152 -7.15 12.64 2.09
C GLU A 152 -6.15 13.51 2.83
N ASP A 153 -6.56 14.72 3.25
CA ASP A 153 -5.70 15.62 4.03
C ASP A 153 -5.27 14.98 5.35
N ASP A 154 -6.19 14.31 6.04
CA ASP A 154 -5.87 13.55 7.25
C ASP A 154 -4.87 12.43 6.96
N ALA A 155 -5.05 11.70 5.85
CA ALA A 155 -4.10 10.67 5.44
C ALA A 155 -2.71 11.26 5.17
N PHE A 156 -2.63 12.42 4.53
CA PHE A 156 -1.35 13.09 4.28
C PHE A 156 -0.68 13.58 5.56
N GLU A 157 -1.43 14.11 6.52
CA GLU A 157 -0.88 14.52 7.81
C GLU A 157 -0.36 13.31 8.62
N GLN A 158 -1.03 12.17 8.56
CA GLN A 158 -0.55 10.94 9.19
C GLN A 158 0.74 10.43 8.54
N ILE A 159 0.86 10.50 7.20
CA ILE A 159 2.11 10.16 6.50
C ILE A 159 3.24 11.12 6.89
N LYS A 160 2.98 12.43 6.97
CA LYS A 160 3.96 13.42 7.43
C LYS A 160 4.42 13.11 8.86
N THR A 161 3.49 12.75 9.73
CA THR A 161 3.79 12.34 11.10
C THR A 161 4.71 11.11 11.12
N PHE A 162 4.39 10.07 10.34
CA PHE A 162 5.27 8.91 10.21
C PHE A 162 6.67 9.31 9.73
N LEU A 163 6.75 10.15 8.71
CA LEU A 163 8.03 10.60 8.15
C LEU A 163 8.84 11.45 9.12
N SER A 164 8.21 12.13 10.08
CA SER A 164 8.92 12.90 11.11
C SER A 164 9.73 12.04 12.08
N PHE A 165 9.45 10.74 12.16
CA PHE A 165 10.21 9.80 12.99
C PHE A 165 11.40 9.15 12.28
N VAL A 166 11.52 9.35 10.99
CA VAL A 166 12.59 8.77 10.18
C VAL A 166 13.46 9.88 9.57
N PRO A 167 14.77 9.62 9.35
CA PRO A 167 15.64 10.62 8.74
C PRO A 167 15.30 10.83 7.25
N ASP A 168 15.78 11.91 6.68
CA ASP A 168 15.57 12.28 5.27
C ASP A 168 16.11 11.26 4.27
N ASN A 169 17.07 10.43 4.70
CA ASN A 169 17.68 9.39 3.89
C ASN A 169 18.22 8.25 4.77
N ALA A 170 18.46 7.09 4.17
CA ALA A 170 18.91 5.90 4.88
C ALA A 170 20.40 5.92 5.29
N TRP A 171 21.17 6.95 4.94
CA TRP A 171 22.57 7.12 5.39
C TRP A 171 22.68 7.86 6.72
N THR A 172 21.59 8.47 7.17
CA THR A 172 21.55 9.26 8.41
C THR A 172 20.82 8.47 9.50
N PHE A 173 21.40 8.41 10.69
CA PHE A 173 20.69 7.84 11.85
C PHE A 173 19.63 8.81 12.36
N PRO A 174 18.50 8.29 12.88
CA PRO A 174 17.51 9.11 13.57
C PRO A 174 18.15 9.90 14.71
N ALA A 175 17.68 11.13 14.92
CA ALA A 175 18.15 11.94 16.02
C ALA A 175 17.82 11.27 17.37
N SER A 176 18.81 11.17 18.26
CA SER A 176 18.58 10.68 19.60
C SER A 176 17.95 11.79 20.45
N ILE A 177 16.83 11.47 21.10
CA ILE A 177 16.13 12.38 22.00
C ILE A 177 16.27 11.82 23.41
N SER A 178 16.65 12.70 24.35
CA SER A 178 16.62 12.33 25.78
C SER A 178 15.20 12.05 26.21
N THR A 179 15.00 10.93 26.88
CA THR A 179 13.69 10.53 27.40
C THR A 179 13.80 10.20 28.88
N THR A 180 12.73 10.44 29.62
CA THR A 180 12.56 9.99 31.01
C THR A 180 11.93 8.60 31.10
N ASP A 181 11.56 8.03 29.97
CA ASP A 181 10.99 6.69 29.91
C ASP A 181 12.04 5.65 30.28
N ARG A 182 11.71 4.76 31.18
CA ARG A 182 12.63 3.73 31.67
C ARG A 182 12.85 2.67 30.59
N ILE A 183 14.10 2.23 30.43
CA ILE A 183 14.49 1.19 29.47
C ILE A 183 13.86 -0.19 29.79
N ASP A 184 13.52 -0.40 31.04
CA ASP A 184 12.92 -1.63 31.58
C ASP A 184 11.42 -1.47 31.89
N ARG A 185 10.76 -0.46 31.32
CA ARG A 185 9.32 -0.26 31.51
C ARG A 185 8.54 -1.48 31.03
N CYS A 186 7.79 -2.07 31.93
CA CYS A 186 6.79 -3.09 31.67
C CYS A 186 5.43 -2.54 32.10
N ASP A 187 4.42 -2.76 31.28
CA ASP A 187 3.05 -2.35 31.58
C ASP A 187 2.19 -3.62 31.74
N ASP A 188 1.67 -3.82 32.94
CA ASP A 188 0.87 -4.99 33.28
C ASP A 188 -0.40 -5.12 32.42
N LEU A 189 -0.90 -4.00 31.87
CA LEU A 189 -2.04 -4.00 30.96
C LEU A 189 -1.74 -4.77 29.66
N LEU A 190 -0.47 -4.90 29.27
CA LEU A 190 -0.07 -5.63 28.07
C LEU A 190 -0.21 -7.16 28.23
N VAL A 191 -0.23 -7.66 29.46
CA VAL A 191 -0.31 -9.11 29.73
C VAL A 191 -1.62 -9.72 29.24
N ASP A 192 -2.69 -8.94 29.26
CA ASP A 192 -4.03 -9.41 28.89
C ASP A 192 -4.45 -9.06 27.45
N ILE A 193 -3.61 -8.32 26.69
CA ILE A 193 -3.90 -7.95 25.30
C ILE A 193 -3.94 -9.18 24.40
N ILE A 194 -3.05 -10.15 24.64
CA ILE A 194 -3.04 -11.41 23.90
C ILE A 194 -3.87 -12.41 24.70
N PRO A 195 -5.02 -12.86 24.17
CA PRO A 195 -5.84 -13.86 24.85
C PRO A 195 -5.07 -15.15 25.11
N LYS A 196 -5.20 -15.70 26.31
CA LYS A 196 -4.62 -17.01 26.66
C LYS A 196 -5.31 -18.16 25.91
N ASP A 197 -6.56 -17.97 25.51
CA ASP A 197 -7.30 -18.90 24.66
C ASP A 197 -6.94 -18.66 23.19
N ARG A 198 -6.29 -19.64 22.56
CA ARG A 198 -5.89 -19.60 21.13
C ARG A 198 -7.05 -19.60 20.14
N ARG A 199 -8.28 -19.79 20.58
CA ARG A 199 -9.50 -19.86 19.76
C ARG A 199 -10.32 -18.57 19.76
N ARG A 200 -9.81 -17.51 20.34
CA ARG A 200 -10.45 -16.19 20.36
C ARG A 200 -9.72 -15.23 19.46
#